data_0cfc2c1c5e7dfa5153332e310dc8105c
#
_entry.id   0cfc2c1c5e7dfa5153332e310dc8105c
#
_cell.length_a   1.000
_cell.length_b   1.000
_cell.length_c   1.000
_cell.angle_alpha   90.00
_cell.angle_beta   90.00
_cell.angle_gamma   90.00
#
_symmetry.space_group_name_H-M   'P 1'
#
loop_
_entity.id
_entity.type
_entity.pdbx_description
1 polymer ?
#
loop_
_entity_poly.entity_id
_entity_poly.type
_entity_poly.pdbx_seq_one_letter_code
_entity_poly.pdbx_strand_id
1 'polypeptide(L)'
;MKSLGPLTAADEMMTHQIVDTFASVSQTDRSWTEKVCAMACAKDGSLYLGFGLGKYPNRGVMDAYAAISRGKEIRVVRASRELGDDPVMRSRRPHRCAS
;
A
#
# COMPACT_ATOMS: atom_id res chain seq x y z
N MET A 1 2.44 -16.97 21.46
CA MET A 1 1.34 -16.09 21.72
C MET A 1 0.02 -16.66 21.22
N LYS A 2 -1.02 -16.45 21.99
CA LYS A 2 -2.29 -16.94 21.60
C LYS A 2 -2.88 -16.15 20.48
N SER A 3 -3.54 -16.78 19.54
CA SER A 3 -4.23 -16.04 18.50
C SER A 3 -5.44 -15.33 19.10
N LEU A 4 -5.85 -14.26 18.46
CA LEU A 4 -7.01 -13.50 18.88
C LEU A 4 -8.18 -13.93 18.03
N GLY A 5 -8.91 -14.94 18.54
CA GLY A 5 -10.02 -15.49 17.80
C GLY A 5 -9.56 -16.10 16.49
N PRO A 6 -10.18 -15.77 15.37
CA PRO A 6 -9.84 -16.36 14.09
C PRO A 6 -8.60 -15.78 13.41
N LEU A 7 -7.94 -14.82 14.05
CA LEU A 7 -6.80 -14.17 13.42
C LEU A 7 -5.56 -15.04 13.51
N THR A 8 -4.76 -15.03 12.48
CA THR A 8 -3.52 -15.77 12.41
C THR A 8 -2.42 -14.86 11.84
N ALA A 9 -1.20 -15.37 11.82
CA ALA A 9 -0.09 -14.61 11.25
C ALA A 9 -0.34 -14.26 9.79
N ALA A 10 -1.13 -15.05 9.08
CA ALA A 10 -1.42 -14.76 7.69
C ALA A 10 -2.21 -13.47 7.51
N ASP A 11 -2.90 -13.02 8.55
CA ASP A 11 -3.66 -11.79 8.46
C ASP A 11 -2.79 -10.56 8.40
N GLU A 12 -1.52 -10.71 8.66
CA GLU A 12 -0.58 -9.61 8.55
C GLU A 12 0.11 -9.57 7.19
N MET A 13 -0.21 -10.48 6.31
CA MET A 13 0.39 -10.53 4.99
C MET A 13 -0.50 -9.79 4.01
N MET A 14 0.12 -9.20 3.01
CA MET A 14 -0.64 -8.55 1.94
C MET A 14 -1.19 -9.63 1.03
N THR A 15 -2.50 -9.81 1.07
CA THR A 15 -3.17 -10.81 0.24
C THR A 15 -4.37 -10.18 -0.46
N HIS A 16 -4.83 -10.84 -1.50
CA HIS A 16 -6.03 -10.41 -2.20
C HIS A 16 -7.09 -11.52 -2.09
N GLN A 17 -8.17 -11.37 -2.82
CA GLN A 17 -9.30 -12.28 -2.66
C GLN A 17 -8.99 -13.72 -3.02
N ILE A 18 -8.04 -13.94 -3.90
CA ILE A 18 -7.54 -15.28 -4.13
C ILE A 18 -6.48 -15.56 -3.06
N VAL A 19 -6.19 -16.82 -2.84
CA VAL A 19 -5.36 -17.22 -1.71
C VAL A 19 -3.87 -17.05 -2.01
N ASP A 20 -3.50 -15.93 -2.55
CA ASP A 20 -2.11 -15.66 -2.91
C ASP A 20 -1.70 -14.30 -2.40
N THR A 21 -0.41 -14.09 -2.34
CA THR A 21 0.13 -12.80 -1.94
C THR A 21 0.14 -11.84 -3.12
N PHE A 22 0.48 -10.59 -2.85
CA PHE A 22 0.62 -9.59 -3.89
C PHE A 22 1.75 -9.89 -4.87
N ALA A 23 2.55 -10.90 -4.59
CA ALA A 23 3.58 -11.32 -5.53
C ALA A 23 2.98 -12.04 -6.74
N SER A 24 1.79 -12.59 -6.58
CA SER A 24 1.15 -13.37 -7.63
C SER A 24 0.22 -12.50 -8.44
N VAL A 25 0.23 -12.68 -9.76
CA VAL A 25 -0.62 -11.93 -10.66
C VAL A 25 -1.58 -12.89 -11.33
N SER A 26 -2.87 -12.64 -11.21
CA SER A 26 -3.89 -13.56 -11.69
C SER A 26 -4.19 -13.43 -13.17
N GLN A 27 -3.79 -12.33 -13.79
CA GLN A 27 -4.08 -12.13 -15.19
C GLN A 27 -3.06 -11.18 -15.80
N THR A 28 -3.05 -11.11 -17.12
CA THR A 28 -2.05 -10.33 -17.83
C THR A 28 -2.51 -8.93 -18.20
N ASP A 29 -3.69 -8.52 -17.77
CA ASP A 29 -4.19 -7.19 -18.04
C ASP A 29 -3.24 -6.14 -17.48
N ARG A 30 -2.86 -5.19 -18.30
CA ARG A 30 -1.94 -4.14 -17.85
C ARG A 30 -2.56 -3.25 -16.79
N SER A 31 -3.86 -3.29 -16.65
CA SER A 31 -4.54 -2.54 -15.60
C SER A 31 -4.63 -3.29 -14.28
N TRP A 32 -4.11 -4.51 -14.23
CA TRP A 32 -4.13 -5.28 -12.98
C TRP A 32 -3.48 -4.48 -11.87
N THR A 33 -4.18 -4.34 -10.77
CA THR A 33 -3.77 -3.49 -9.67
C THR A 33 -4.01 -4.19 -8.34
N GLU A 34 -3.03 -4.14 -7.49
CA GLU A 34 -3.16 -4.56 -6.11
C GLU A 34 -2.99 -3.32 -5.25
N LYS A 35 -3.93 -3.07 -4.37
CA LYS A 35 -3.88 -1.86 -3.56
C LYS A 35 -4.18 -2.14 -2.10
N VAL A 36 -3.53 -1.38 -1.25
CA VAL A 36 -3.84 -1.32 0.17
C VAL A 36 -4.04 0.14 0.51
N CYS A 37 -5.10 0.46 1.21
CA CYS A 37 -5.29 1.80 1.70
C CYS A 37 -5.86 1.75 3.11
N ALA A 38 -5.62 2.82 3.84
CA ALA A 38 -6.12 2.93 5.20
C ALA A 38 -6.44 4.38 5.48
N MET A 39 -7.41 4.57 6.36
CA MET A 39 -7.83 5.90 6.77
C MET A 39 -8.05 5.89 8.27
N ALA A 40 -7.76 7.00 8.90
CA ALA A 40 -7.97 7.17 10.32
C ALA A 40 -8.38 8.61 10.56
N CYS A 41 -9.09 8.85 11.65
CA CYS A 41 -9.42 10.21 12.02
C CYS A 41 -9.50 10.31 13.53
N ALA A 42 -9.28 11.52 14.03
CA ALA A 42 -9.52 11.80 15.43
C ALA A 42 -11.01 11.76 15.71
N LYS A 43 -11.38 11.38 16.90
CA LYS A 43 -12.79 11.25 17.27
C LYS A 43 -13.56 12.54 17.08
N ASP A 44 -12.91 13.65 17.29
CA ASP A 44 -13.58 14.96 17.17
C ASP A 44 -13.51 15.52 15.76
N GLY A 45 -12.96 14.78 14.80
CA GLY A 45 -12.89 15.23 13.43
C GLY A 45 -11.81 16.25 13.14
N SER A 46 -10.94 16.53 14.11
CA SER A 46 -9.92 17.56 13.94
C SER A 46 -8.78 17.13 13.04
N LEU A 47 -8.65 15.85 12.81
CA LEU A 47 -7.52 15.31 12.05
C LEU A 47 -7.97 14.12 11.22
N TYR A 48 -7.61 14.14 9.97
CA TYR A 48 -7.82 13.03 9.06
C TYR A 48 -6.50 12.58 8.50
N LEU A 49 -6.32 11.29 8.39
CA LEU A 49 -5.09 10.71 7.88
C LEU A 49 -5.45 9.60 6.90
N GLY A 50 -4.82 9.59 5.76
CA GLY A 50 -5.05 8.54 4.79
C GLY A 50 -3.78 8.19 4.05
N PHE A 51 -3.64 6.94 3.67
CA PHE A 51 -2.54 6.55 2.82
C PHE A 51 -2.96 5.39 1.94
N GLY A 52 -2.21 5.21 0.86
CA GLY A 52 -2.44 4.12 -0.04
C GLY A 52 -1.16 3.68 -0.72
N LEU A 53 -1.09 2.40 -0.99
CA LEU A 53 -0.01 1.79 -1.75
C LEU A 53 -0.62 1.04 -2.91
N GLY A 54 -0.07 1.22 -4.09
CA GLY A 54 -0.54 0.53 -5.27
C GLY A 54 0.60 -0.21 -5.95
N LYS A 55 0.34 -1.43 -6.34
CA LYS A 55 1.29 -2.24 -7.06
C LYS A 55 0.67 -2.58 -8.40
N TYR A 56 1.40 -2.31 -9.47
CA TYR A 56 0.93 -2.52 -10.83
C TYR A 56 1.89 -3.46 -11.53
N PRO A 57 1.81 -4.77 -11.23
CA PRO A 57 2.87 -5.70 -11.64
C PRO A 57 3.04 -5.83 -13.14
N ASN A 58 1.94 -5.79 -13.89
CA ASN A 58 2.04 -5.94 -15.34
C ASN A 58 2.56 -4.68 -16.03
N ARG A 59 2.72 -3.60 -15.26
CA ARG A 59 3.37 -2.38 -15.74
C ARG A 59 4.73 -2.16 -15.09
N GLY A 60 5.06 -2.96 -14.10
CA GLY A 60 6.36 -2.88 -13.46
C GLY A 60 6.57 -1.70 -12.56
N VAL A 61 5.49 -1.11 -12.02
CA VAL A 61 5.61 0.07 -11.17
C VAL A 61 4.78 -0.09 -9.91
N MET A 62 5.11 0.71 -8.92
CA MET A 62 4.28 0.87 -7.74
C MET A 62 4.29 2.33 -7.32
N ASP A 63 3.25 2.74 -6.60
CA ASP A 63 3.18 4.09 -6.10
C ASP A 63 2.53 4.11 -4.72
N ALA A 64 2.61 5.27 -4.10
CA ALA A 64 2.05 5.45 -2.77
C ALA A 64 1.69 6.91 -2.59
N TYR A 65 0.77 7.15 -1.67
CA TYR A 65 0.50 8.50 -1.22
C TYR A 65 0.21 8.46 0.27
N ALA A 66 0.42 9.60 0.92
CA ALA A 66 -0.04 9.82 2.28
C ALA A 66 -0.61 11.22 2.33
N ALA A 67 -1.71 11.38 3.02
CA ALA A 67 -2.38 12.66 3.13
C ALA A 67 -2.80 12.91 4.57
N ILE A 68 -2.71 14.15 4.99
CA ILE A 68 -3.15 14.57 6.30
C ILE A 68 -4.01 15.82 6.12
N SER A 69 -5.13 15.85 6.80
CA SER A 69 -6.05 16.99 6.75
C SER A 69 -6.31 17.49 8.15
N ARG A 70 -6.13 18.77 8.35
CA ARG A 70 -6.37 19.39 9.64
C ARG A 70 -7.09 20.71 9.37
N GLY A 71 -8.34 20.79 9.81
CA GLY A 71 -9.15 21.96 9.51
C GLY A 71 -9.32 22.12 8.01
N LYS A 72 -8.90 23.24 7.50
CA LYS A 72 -8.99 23.51 6.06
C LYS A 72 -7.69 23.22 5.32
N GLU A 73 -6.71 22.70 6.03
CA GLU A 73 -5.41 22.43 5.44
C GLU A 73 -5.28 20.98 5.08
N ILE A 74 -4.79 20.70 3.89
CA ILE A 74 -4.52 19.33 3.43
C ILE A 74 -3.11 19.31 2.88
N ARG A 75 -2.35 18.32 3.32
CA ARG A 75 -1.01 18.07 2.80
C ARG A 75 -0.93 16.68 2.27
N VAL A 76 -0.30 16.53 1.12
CA VAL A 76 -0.22 15.25 0.43
C VAL A 76 1.22 15.02 -0.02
N VAL A 77 1.68 13.79 0.18
CA VAL A 77 2.96 13.33 -0.31
C VAL A 77 2.72 12.16 -1.23
N ARG A 78 3.44 12.10 -2.33
CA ARG A 78 3.35 11.00 -3.28
C ARG A 78 4.72 10.48 -3.60
N ALA A 79 4.78 9.19 -3.89
CA ALA A 79 6.02 8.53 -4.27
C ALA A 79 5.72 7.43 -5.26
N SER A 80 6.67 7.12 -6.11
CA SER A 80 6.54 6.00 -7.02
C SER A 80 7.91 5.45 -7.31
N ARG A 81 7.95 4.21 -7.77
CA ARG A 81 9.19 3.57 -8.18
C ARG A 81 8.92 2.41 -9.11
N GLU A 82 9.96 1.96 -9.76
CA GLU A 82 9.88 0.70 -10.48
C GLU A 82 9.75 -0.44 -9.49
N LEU A 83 8.98 -1.43 -9.88
CA LEU A 83 8.65 -2.51 -8.97
C LEU A 83 9.80 -3.48 -8.74
N GLY A 84 10.52 -3.82 -9.75
CA GLY A 84 11.57 -4.82 -9.63
C GLY A 84 11.00 -6.19 -9.28
N ASP A 85 11.80 -7.00 -8.63
CA ASP A 85 11.43 -8.35 -8.26
C ASP A 85 10.98 -8.50 -6.83
N ASP A 86 10.80 -7.41 -6.12
CA ASP A 86 10.45 -7.45 -4.70
C ASP A 86 8.96 -7.75 -4.56
N PRO A 87 8.60 -8.88 -3.96
CA PRO A 87 7.19 -9.19 -3.77
C PRO A 87 6.53 -8.40 -2.65
N VAL A 88 7.31 -7.70 -1.85
CA VAL A 88 6.78 -6.97 -0.71
C VAL A 88 6.60 -5.51 -1.08
N MET A 89 5.43 -4.97 -0.82
CA MET A 89 5.13 -3.57 -1.09
C MET A 89 5.70 -2.72 0.02
N ARG A 90 6.93 -2.32 -0.13
CA ARG A 90 7.56 -1.47 0.87
C ARG A 90 8.38 -0.40 0.19
N SER A 91 8.63 0.65 0.91
CA SER A 91 9.44 1.72 0.41
C SER A 91 10.89 1.28 0.42
N ARG A 92 11.58 1.43 -0.71
CA ARG A 92 13.00 1.20 -0.75
C ARG A 92 13.70 2.51 -0.61
N ARG A 93 14.85 2.46 0.01
CA ARG A 93 15.70 3.61 0.05
C ARG A 93 16.04 3.99 -1.40
N PRO A 94 15.87 5.23 -1.79
CA PRO A 94 16.21 5.61 -3.15
C PRO A 94 17.72 5.46 -3.33
N HIS A 95 18.07 4.88 -4.38
CA HIS A 95 19.41 4.77 -4.64
C HIS A 95 19.83 5.97 -5.18
N ARG A 96 20.10 6.25 -5.08
CA ARG A 96 20.43 7.18 -5.68
C ARG A 96 19.78 7.72 -6.53
N CYS A 97 19.38 7.99 -6.61
CA CYS A 97 18.84 8.44 -7.19
C CYS A 97 18.54 9.09 -7.40
N ALA A 98 18.73 9.01 -7.04
CA ALA A 98 18.58 9.35 -7.18
C ALA A 98 18.78 9.64 -7.43
N SER A 99 19.05 9.66 -7.34
CA SER A 99 19.37 9.91 -7.48
C SER A 99 19.19 10.16 -7.76
#